data_b1f3964a888c1d2b6eed684a4c05c69f
#
_entry.id   b1f3964a888c1d2b6eed684a4c05c69f
#
_cell.length_a   1.000
_cell.length_b   1.000
_cell.length_c   1.000
_cell.angle_alpha   90.00
_cell.angle_beta   90.00
_cell.angle_gamma   90.00
#
_symmetry.space_group_name_H-M   'P 1'
#
loop_
_entity.id
_entity.type
_entity.pdbx_description
1 polymer ?
#
loop_
_entity_poly.entity_id
_entity_poly.type
_entity_poly.pdbx_seq_one_letter_code
_entity_poly.pdbx_strand_id
1 'polypeptide(L)'
;MSETPLIFPQLASLYETLAPISQALLRVVVGLWMVPHGLRMSFGYFPTTGLPQRSVHMLAVDLDKWGYRPGWFWAPLISATELVAGPMLALGLFTRAACVPLVLFLVVTNVERWRVGRYFWNKLGMEYTLMWLVATFYFLIHGGGRYSLDHLIGREF
;
A
#
# COMPACT_ATOMS: atom_id res chain seq x y z
N MET A 1 -19.10 -12.61 -8.76
CA MET A 1 -19.93 -11.85 -9.75
C MET A 1 -21.15 -11.36 -8.99
N SER A 2 -21.57 -10.11 -9.17
CA SER A 2 -22.78 -9.60 -8.51
C SER A 2 -24.00 -10.29 -9.12
N GLU A 3 -24.88 -10.78 -8.26
CA GLU A 3 -26.17 -11.39 -8.69
C GLU A 3 -27.15 -10.37 -9.27
N THR A 4 -26.77 -9.10 -9.29
CA THR A 4 -27.62 -8.00 -9.75
C THR A 4 -27.57 -7.93 -11.29
N PRO A 5 -28.69 -8.05 -12.01
CA PRO A 5 -28.70 -7.96 -13.46
C PRO A 5 -28.27 -6.58 -13.95
N LEU A 6 -27.49 -6.57 -15.03
CA LEU A 6 -27.05 -5.32 -15.66
C LEU A 6 -28.24 -4.65 -16.37
N ILE A 7 -28.32 -3.32 -16.24
CA ILE A 7 -29.28 -2.50 -17.01
C ILE A 7 -28.99 -2.62 -18.52
N PHE A 8 -27.71 -2.75 -18.91
CA PHE A 8 -27.27 -2.96 -20.28
C PHE A 8 -26.51 -4.28 -20.40
N PRO A 9 -27.18 -5.41 -20.67
CA PRO A 9 -26.54 -6.72 -20.76
C PRO A 9 -25.42 -6.83 -21.78
N GLN A 10 -25.45 -5.99 -22.85
CA GLN A 10 -24.43 -5.95 -23.89
C GLN A 10 -23.04 -5.58 -23.37
N LEU A 11 -22.96 -4.91 -22.21
CA LEU A 11 -21.70 -4.52 -21.58
C LEU A 11 -21.08 -5.61 -20.70
N ALA A 12 -21.75 -6.75 -20.53
CA ALA A 12 -21.28 -7.85 -19.67
C ALA A 12 -19.88 -8.35 -20.08
N SER A 13 -19.69 -8.61 -21.36
CA SER A 13 -18.40 -9.10 -21.92
C SER A 13 -17.27 -8.08 -21.74
N LEU A 14 -17.58 -6.79 -21.84
CA LEU A 14 -16.63 -5.70 -21.61
C LEU A 14 -16.19 -5.68 -20.14
N TYR A 15 -17.14 -5.78 -19.20
CA TYR A 15 -16.84 -5.80 -17.77
C TYR A 15 -16.07 -7.05 -17.36
N GLU A 16 -16.39 -8.22 -17.89
CA GLU A 16 -15.66 -9.47 -17.65
C GLU A 16 -14.21 -9.38 -18.13
N THR A 17 -13.96 -8.70 -19.24
CA THR A 17 -12.61 -8.49 -19.78
C THR A 17 -11.83 -7.43 -19.00
N LEU A 18 -12.48 -6.33 -18.64
CA LEU A 18 -11.81 -5.19 -17.98
C LEU A 18 -11.60 -5.41 -16.48
N ALA A 19 -12.42 -6.19 -15.79
CA ALA A 19 -12.31 -6.41 -14.36
C ALA A 19 -10.92 -6.95 -13.93
N PRO A 20 -10.35 -8.00 -14.54
CA PRO A 20 -9.03 -8.46 -14.16
C PRO A 20 -7.92 -7.48 -14.55
N ILE A 21 -8.09 -6.70 -15.62
CA ILE A 21 -7.14 -5.67 -16.04
C ILE A 21 -7.13 -4.51 -15.02
N SER A 22 -8.30 -4.02 -14.62
CA SER A 22 -8.42 -2.96 -13.63
C SER A 22 -7.86 -3.35 -12.28
N GLN A 23 -8.08 -4.60 -11.85
CA GLN A 23 -7.49 -5.15 -10.63
C GLN A 23 -5.96 -5.17 -10.73
N ALA A 24 -5.40 -5.67 -11.82
CA ALA A 24 -3.95 -5.70 -12.04
C ALA A 24 -3.34 -4.28 -12.06
N LEU A 25 -3.99 -3.34 -12.75
CA LEU A 25 -3.56 -1.94 -12.79
C LEU A 25 -3.54 -1.30 -11.40
N LEU A 26 -4.64 -1.46 -10.64
CA LEU A 26 -4.72 -0.95 -9.26
C LEU A 26 -3.60 -1.53 -8.40
N ARG A 27 -3.34 -2.84 -8.48
CA ARG A 27 -2.29 -3.53 -7.74
C ARG A 27 -0.89 -2.97 -8.06
N VAL A 28 -0.59 -2.84 -9.36
CA VAL A 28 0.70 -2.30 -9.83
C VAL A 28 0.89 -0.87 -9.31
N VAL A 29 -0.13 -0.02 -9.44
CA VAL A 29 -0.07 1.36 -8.96
C VAL A 29 0.14 1.40 -7.45
N VAL A 30 -0.66 0.67 -6.67
CA VAL A 30 -0.55 0.64 -5.19
C VAL A 30 0.83 0.17 -4.76
N GLY A 31 1.33 -0.93 -5.33
CA GLY A 31 2.64 -1.48 -4.97
C GLY A 31 3.81 -0.58 -5.35
N LEU A 32 3.82 -0.06 -6.59
CA LEU A 32 4.91 0.82 -7.03
C LEU A 32 4.93 2.17 -6.32
N TRP A 33 3.79 2.67 -5.87
CA TRP A 33 3.73 3.95 -5.15
C TRP A 33 4.39 3.91 -3.77
N MET A 34 4.53 2.71 -3.16
CA MET A 34 5.26 2.54 -1.90
C MET A 34 6.77 2.68 -2.07
N VAL A 35 7.31 2.28 -3.23
CA VAL A 35 8.76 2.25 -3.49
C VAL A 35 9.46 3.60 -3.30
N PRO A 36 8.97 4.74 -3.84
CA PRO A 36 9.60 6.05 -3.62
C PRO A 36 9.69 6.44 -2.14
N HIS A 37 8.73 6.03 -1.31
CA HIS A 37 8.76 6.30 0.13
C HIS A 37 9.89 5.52 0.81
N GLY A 38 10.02 4.23 0.53
CA GLY A 38 11.12 3.41 1.03
C GLY A 38 12.49 3.86 0.54
N LEU A 39 12.61 4.24 -0.75
CA LEU A 39 13.85 4.79 -1.31
C LEU A 39 14.25 6.10 -0.64
N ARG A 40 13.29 6.96 -0.37
CA ARG A 40 13.52 8.21 0.34
C ARG A 40 14.05 7.99 1.74
N MET A 41 13.42 7.08 2.48
CA MET A 41 13.80 6.78 3.87
C MET A 41 15.16 6.08 3.97
N SER A 42 15.42 5.09 3.11
CA SER A 42 16.66 4.29 3.18
C SER A 42 17.86 4.99 2.55
N PHE A 43 17.66 5.71 1.44
CA PHE A 43 18.78 6.22 0.62
C PHE A 43 18.76 7.74 0.43
N GLY A 44 17.77 8.45 0.98
CA GLY A 44 17.67 9.90 0.89
C GLY A 44 17.24 10.42 -0.49
N TYR A 45 16.73 9.55 -1.39
CA TYR A 45 16.17 10.00 -2.67
C TYR A 45 14.97 10.93 -2.46
N PHE A 46 14.69 11.79 -3.42
CA PHE A 46 13.55 12.73 -3.40
C PHE A 46 13.53 13.65 -2.16
N PRO A 47 14.59 14.45 -1.91
CA PRO A 47 14.72 15.25 -0.69
C PRO A 47 13.66 16.35 -0.53
N THR A 48 12.98 16.74 -1.63
CA THR A 48 12.05 17.88 -1.68
C THR A 48 10.58 17.47 -1.72
N THR A 49 10.20 16.41 -1.02
CA THR A 49 8.82 15.87 -1.05
C THR A 49 7.84 16.52 -0.07
N GLY A 50 8.27 17.51 0.71
CA GLY A 50 7.42 18.15 1.73
C GLY A 50 7.19 17.31 2.99
N LEU A 51 7.61 16.05 3.02
CA LEU A 51 7.53 15.19 4.21
C LEU A 51 8.71 15.51 5.16
N PRO A 52 8.47 15.62 6.47
CA PRO A 52 9.53 15.99 7.43
C PRO A 52 10.59 14.89 7.60
N GLN A 53 10.19 13.62 7.60
CA GLN A 53 11.12 12.50 7.77
C GLN A 53 11.90 12.26 6.48
N ARG A 54 13.23 12.39 6.56
CA ARG A 54 14.15 12.23 5.41
C ARG A 54 15.09 11.04 5.55
N SER A 55 15.00 10.31 6.65
CA SER A 55 15.84 9.14 6.92
C SER A 55 15.16 8.18 7.90
N VAL A 56 15.59 6.92 7.88
CA VAL A 56 15.18 5.91 8.86
C VAL A 56 15.45 6.37 10.30
N HIS A 57 16.58 7.08 10.55
CA HIS A 57 16.89 7.59 11.87
C HIS A 57 15.87 8.65 12.35
N MET A 58 15.47 9.60 11.48
CA MET A 58 14.45 10.59 11.84
C MET A 58 13.10 9.92 12.12
N LEU A 59 12.72 8.93 11.32
CA LEU A 59 11.51 8.14 11.57
C LEU A 59 11.59 7.40 12.91
N ALA A 60 12.75 6.82 13.26
CA ALA A 60 12.94 6.15 14.55
C ALA A 60 12.69 7.07 15.73
N VAL A 61 13.26 8.29 15.67
CA VAL A 61 13.04 9.32 16.70
C VAL A 61 11.57 9.72 16.82
N ASP A 62 10.88 9.88 15.70
CA ASP A 62 9.46 10.24 15.72
C ASP A 62 8.59 9.09 16.23
N LEU A 63 8.88 7.84 15.87
CA LEU A 63 8.19 6.67 16.40
C LEU A 63 8.33 6.56 17.92
N ASP A 64 9.53 6.83 18.47
CA ASP A 64 9.74 6.85 19.92
C ASP A 64 8.90 7.92 20.62
N LYS A 65 8.80 9.11 20.01
CA LYS A 65 7.94 10.20 20.50
C LYS A 65 6.45 9.86 20.46
N TRP A 66 6.01 9.13 19.46
CA TRP A 66 4.63 8.70 19.30
C TRP A 66 4.26 7.50 20.17
N GLY A 67 5.25 6.91 20.86
CA GLY A 67 5.04 5.78 21.76
C GLY A 67 5.30 4.41 21.15
N TYR A 68 5.71 4.32 19.88
CA TYR A 68 6.09 3.06 19.20
C TYR A 68 7.55 2.70 19.49
N ARG A 69 7.82 2.23 20.70
CA ARG A 69 9.16 1.90 21.17
C ARG A 69 9.47 0.42 21.00
N PRO A 70 10.71 0.06 20.62
CA PRO A 70 11.82 0.96 20.24
C PRO A 70 11.75 1.39 18.77
N GLY A 71 11.88 2.71 18.52
CA GLY A 71 11.80 3.27 17.18
C GLY A 71 12.89 2.77 16.23
N TRP A 72 14.08 2.48 16.74
CA TRP A 72 15.20 1.94 15.96
C TRP A 72 14.90 0.56 15.33
N PHE A 73 13.98 -0.21 15.91
CA PHE A 73 13.52 -1.49 15.37
C PHE A 73 12.42 -1.28 14.30
N TRP A 74 11.45 -0.44 14.59
CA TRP A 74 10.29 -0.24 13.73
C TRP A 74 10.60 0.57 12.46
N ALA A 75 11.45 1.59 12.56
CA ALA A 75 11.74 2.45 11.42
C ALA A 75 12.39 1.71 10.23
N PRO A 76 13.46 0.90 10.41
CA PRO A 76 13.99 0.12 9.30
C PRO A 76 13.01 -0.95 8.79
N LEU A 77 12.18 -1.53 9.66
CA LEU A 77 11.15 -2.49 9.26
C LEU A 77 10.10 -1.84 8.35
N ILE A 78 9.64 -0.62 8.67
CA ILE A 78 8.74 0.15 7.83
C ILE A 78 9.37 0.41 6.45
N SER A 79 10.61 0.91 6.43
CA SER A 79 11.30 1.19 5.17
C SER A 79 11.52 -0.07 4.33
N ALA A 80 11.89 -1.19 4.96
CA ALA A 80 12.01 -2.49 4.29
C ALA A 80 10.65 -2.98 3.75
N THR A 81 9.57 -2.77 4.49
CA THR A 81 8.21 -3.10 4.03
C THR A 81 7.86 -2.36 2.75
N GLU A 82 8.13 -1.06 2.68
CA GLU A 82 7.88 -0.26 1.48
C GLU A 82 8.72 -0.72 0.27
N LEU A 83 9.98 -1.10 0.50
CA LEU A 83 10.92 -1.51 -0.55
C LEU A 83 10.75 -2.96 -1.02
N VAL A 84 10.24 -3.83 -0.18
CA VAL A 84 10.10 -5.27 -0.48
C VAL A 84 8.65 -5.62 -0.75
N ALA A 85 7.75 -5.34 0.20
CA ALA A 85 6.35 -5.71 0.07
C ALA A 85 5.63 -4.87 -1.00
N GLY A 86 6.06 -3.62 -1.24
CA GLY A 86 5.55 -2.80 -2.34
C GLY A 86 5.75 -3.45 -3.71
N PRO A 87 6.98 -3.76 -4.14
CA PRO A 87 7.24 -4.49 -5.39
C PRO A 87 6.59 -5.88 -5.44
N MET A 88 6.56 -6.62 -4.32
CA MET A 88 5.88 -7.91 -4.27
C MET A 88 4.38 -7.76 -4.58
N LEU A 89 3.73 -6.77 -3.97
CA LEU A 89 2.34 -6.44 -4.28
C LEU A 89 2.18 -6.03 -5.74
N ALA A 90 3.04 -5.18 -6.30
CA ALA A 90 2.97 -4.76 -7.70
C ALA A 90 3.05 -5.95 -8.67
N LEU A 91 3.95 -6.89 -8.43
CA LEU A 91 4.12 -8.10 -9.23
C LEU A 91 3.01 -9.13 -8.97
N GLY A 92 2.33 -9.02 -7.84
CA GLY A 92 1.39 -10.06 -7.39
C GLY A 92 2.09 -11.33 -6.94
N LEU A 93 3.20 -11.17 -6.25
CA LEU A 93 3.98 -12.26 -5.69
C LEU A 93 3.74 -12.34 -4.19
N PHE A 94 3.25 -13.49 -3.71
CA PHE A 94 2.80 -13.66 -2.33
C PHE A 94 1.91 -12.50 -1.88
N THR A 95 0.94 -12.16 -2.70
CA THR A 95 0.16 -10.91 -2.59
C THR A 95 -0.41 -10.69 -1.20
N ARG A 96 -1.08 -11.69 -0.63
CA ARG A 96 -1.69 -11.59 0.71
C ARG A 96 -0.63 -11.42 1.79
N ALA A 97 0.47 -12.18 1.72
CA ALA A 97 1.56 -12.09 2.68
C ALA A 97 2.24 -10.70 2.62
N ALA A 98 2.44 -10.15 1.42
CA ALA A 98 2.98 -8.81 1.23
C ALA A 98 2.02 -7.72 1.76
N CYS A 99 0.71 -7.92 1.63
CA CYS A 99 -0.29 -6.98 2.13
C CYS A 99 -0.34 -6.89 3.66
N VAL A 100 -0.01 -7.96 4.39
CA VAL A 100 -0.06 -7.94 5.87
C VAL A 100 0.78 -6.81 6.47
N PRO A 101 2.11 -6.74 6.24
CA PRO A 101 2.93 -5.66 6.79
C PRO A 101 2.55 -4.29 6.22
N LEU A 102 2.12 -4.19 4.96
CA LEU A 102 1.66 -2.93 4.36
C LEU A 102 0.39 -2.41 5.03
N VAL A 103 -0.60 -3.26 5.31
CA VAL A 103 -1.82 -2.87 6.01
C VAL A 103 -1.50 -2.42 7.42
N LEU A 104 -0.67 -3.16 8.17
CA LEU A 104 -0.27 -2.78 9.53
C LEU A 104 0.44 -1.41 9.55
N PHE A 105 1.38 -1.19 8.66
CA PHE A 105 2.07 0.08 8.49
C PHE A 105 1.10 1.22 8.16
N LEU A 106 0.18 1.01 7.20
CA LEU A 106 -0.78 2.03 6.78
C LEU A 106 -1.82 2.33 7.88
N VAL A 107 -2.22 1.34 8.69
CA VAL A 107 -3.08 1.56 9.86
C VAL A 107 -2.39 2.50 10.84
N VAL A 108 -1.15 2.20 11.23
CA VAL A 108 -0.37 3.07 12.14
C VAL A 108 -0.23 4.48 11.57
N THR A 109 0.12 4.58 10.28
CA THR A 109 0.23 5.87 9.59
C THR A 109 -1.08 6.67 9.64
N ASN A 110 -2.22 6.04 9.40
CA ASN A 110 -3.52 6.72 9.46
C ASN A 110 -3.89 7.13 10.89
N VAL A 111 -3.60 6.31 11.89
CA VAL A 111 -3.83 6.65 13.31
C VAL A 111 -3.02 7.89 13.70
N GLU A 112 -1.74 7.97 13.32
CA GLU A 112 -0.91 9.13 13.65
C GLU A 112 -1.36 10.40 12.92
N ARG A 113 -1.75 10.29 11.65
CA ARG A 113 -2.32 11.44 10.91
C ARG A 113 -3.64 11.90 11.49
N TRP A 114 -4.49 10.99 11.95
CA TRP A 114 -5.73 11.31 12.65
C TRP A 114 -5.46 12.04 13.97
N ARG A 115 -4.48 11.58 14.76
CA ARG A 115 -4.07 12.22 16.03
C ARG A 115 -3.60 13.66 15.84
N VAL A 116 -2.93 13.93 14.70
CA VAL A 116 -2.49 15.30 14.34
C VAL A 116 -3.67 16.17 13.85
N GLY A 117 -4.85 15.57 13.61
CA GLY A 117 -6.06 16.29 13.18
C GLY A 117 -6.02 16.81 11.75
N ARG A 118 -5.21 16.20 10.87
CA ARG A 118 -5.10 16.60 9.46
C ARG A 118 -5.83 15.60 8.58
N TYR A 119 -6.79 16.10 7.82
CA TYR A 119 -7.54 15.29 6.86
C TYR A 119 -6.95 15.42 5.44
N PHE A 120 -6.84 16.63 4.92
CA PHE A 120 -6.48 16.88 3.53
C PHE A 120 -5.01 16.52 3.20
N TRP A 121 -4.80 15.89 2.04
CA TRP A 121 -3.50 15.40 1.57
C TRP A 121 -2.44 16.50 1.45
N ASN A 122 -2.82 17.70 1.00
CA ASN A 122 -1.92 18.86 0.86
C ASN A 122 -1.38 19.40 2.18
N LYS A 123 -2.00 18.98 3.30
CA LYS A 123 -1.53 19.25 4.68
C LYS A 123 -0.96 18.01 5.36
N LEU A 124 -0.52 17.03 4.55
CA LEU A 124 -0.05 15.73 5.03
C LEU A 124 -1.10 14.96 5.85
N GLY A 125 -2.38 15.11 5.47
CA GLY A 125 -3.51 14.48 6.14
C GLY A 125 -3.69 13.00 5.76
N MET A 126 -4.67 12.38 6.41
CA MET A 126 -4.94 10.95 6.28
C MET A 126 -5.67 10.54 4.99
N GLU A 127 -6.31 11.48 4.29
CA GLU A 127 -7.11 11.23 3.08
C GLU A 127 -6.38 10.30 2.09
N TYR A 128 -5.16 10.66 1.75
CA TYR A 128 -4.34 9.92 0.80
C TYR A 128 -3.91 8.54 1.33
N THR A 129 -3.44 8.48 2.57
CA THR A 129 -2.99 7.22 3.18
C THR A 129 -4.13 6.26 3.48
N LEU A 130 -5.35 6.78 3.71
CA LEU A 130 -6.55 5.97 3.87
C LEU A 130 -6.94 5.27 2.56
N MET A 131 -6.84 5.96 1.41
CA MET A 131 -7.08 5.33 0.10
C MET A 131 -6.11 4.16 -0.12
N TRP A 132 -4.84 4.32 0.22
CA TRP A 132 -3.85 3.24 0.12
C TRP A 132 -4.15 2.08 1.06
N LEU A 133 -4.58 2.38 2.28
CA LEU A 133 -4.99 1.36 3.24
C LEU A 133 -6.15 0.52 2.70
N VAL A 134 -7.20 1.16 2.20
CA VAL A 134 -8.38 0.47 1.66
C VAL A 134 -8.01 -0.37 0.44
N ALA A 135 -7.20 0.18 -0.48
CA ALA A 135 -6.74 -0.55 -1.67
C ALA A 135 -5.85 -1.75 -1.31
N THR A 136 -4.92 -1.59 -0.36
CA THR A 136 -4.07 -2.69 0.11
C THR A 136 -4.89 -3.76 0.85
N PHE A 137 -5.85 -3.35 1.65
CA PHE A 137 -6.79 -4.26 2.33
C PHE A 137 -7.63 -5.05 1.33
N TYR A 138 -8.06 -4.42 0.22
CA TYR A 138 -8.72 -5.13 -0.86
C TYR A 138 -7.86 -6.31 -1.37
N PHE A 139 -6.56 -6.08 -1.64
CA PHE A 139 -5.67 -7.14 -2.11
C PHE A 139 -5.34 -8.19 -1.04
N LEU A 140 -5.34 -7.83 0.23
CA LEU A 140 -5.21 -8.78 1.33
C LEU A 140 -6.34 -9.84 1.30
N ILE A 141 -7.56 -9.41 0.99
CA ILE A 141 -8.74 -10.29 0.96
C ILE A 141 -8.86 -11.01 -0.38
N HIS A 142 -8.71 -10.31 -1.51
CA HIS A 142 -8.98 -10.84 -2.85
C HIS A 142 -7.76 -11.50 -3.53
N GLY A 143 -6.54 -11.28 -2.98
CA GLY A 143 -5.31 -11.80 -3.57
C GLY A 143 -4.87 -11.06 -4.83
N GLY A 144 -3.92 -11.66 -5.56
CA GLY A 144 -3.26 -11.05 -6.72
C GLY A 144 -4.09 -10.97 -7.99
N GLY A 145 -5.10 -11.82 -8.13
CA GLY A 145 -5.95 -11.91 -9.31
C GLY A 145 -5.26 -12.56 -10.51
N ARG A 146 -5.99 -12.59 -11.64
CA ARG A 146 -5.62 -13.36 -12.86
C ARG A 146 -4.24 -12.96 -13.44
N TYR A 147 -3.86 -11.70 -13.39
CA TYR A 147 -2.60 -11.19 -13.93
C TYR A 147 -1.53 -11.03 -12.85
N SER A 148 -1.35 -12.01 -11.96
CA SER A 148 -0.37 -12.03 -10.88
C SER A 148 0.64 -13.15 -11.06
N LEU A 149 1.81 -13.01 -10.45
CA LEU A 149 2.78 -14.11 -10.36
C LEU A 149 2.23 -15.27 -9.52
N ASP A 150 1.42 -14.98 -8.49
CA ASP A 150 0.74 -16.01 -7.70
C ASP A 150 -0.12 -16.91 -8.59
N HIS A 151 -0.85 -16.32 -9.55
CA HIS A 151 -1.65 -17.08 -10.51
C HIS A 151 -0.80 -17.93 -11.46
N LEU A 152 0.35 -17.40 -11.91
CA LEU A 152 1.28 -18.16 -12.77
C LEU A 152 1.91 -19.34 -12.04
N ILE A 153 2.22 -19.18 -10.75
CA ILE A 153 2.79 -20.24 -9.91
C ILE A 153 1.71 -21.25 -9.49
N GLY A 154 0.43 -20.87 -9.61
CA GLY A 154 -0.72 -21.69 -9.19
C GLY A 154 -0.86 -21.82 -7.67
N ARG A 155 -0.31 -20.90 -6.92
CA ARG A 155 -0.39 -20.85 -5.44
C ARG A 155 -0.63 -19.43 -4.96
N GLU A 156 -1.68 -19.26 -4.18
CA GLU A 156 -1.94 -18.08 -3.36
C GLU A 156 -1.82 -18.48 -1.87
N PHE A 157 -1.26 -17.57 -1.05
CA PHE A 157 -1.26 -17.71 0.41
C PHE A 157 -2.55 -17.21 1.01
#